data_2a58a9cc63ccb7f8ae67e803b930cb9a
#
_entry.id   2a58a9cc63ccb7f8ae67e803b930cb9a
#
_cell.length_a   1.000
_cell.length_b   1.000
_cell.length_c   1.000
_cell.angle_alpha   90.00
_cell.angle_beta   90.00
_cell.angle_gamma   90.00
#
_symmetry.space_group_name_H-M   'P 1'
#
loop_
_entity.id
_entity.type
_entity.pdbx_description
1 polymer ?
#
loop_
_entity_poly.entity_id
_entity_poly.type
_entity_poly.pdbx_seq_one_letter_code
_entity_poly.pdbx_strand_id
1 'polypeptide(L)'
;MNPKLRSILFWIHLICGLIVGLVVGVMSFTGAAIAFESQIIEWADRDARHVTPPAEGAPKLTLEEMLAKVKEAKPAVPPSGVTVYPGAESVVSVALGRGATVYVNPYTGEVREPGAQGWRSFFHTMEDLHRWLAASGDNRAVGKAITGVANLAFLFLGLTGLFLWWPRKWNLRAMRPILWFRRGLKGKARDFNWHNVIGFWSLPVLVVLTTSGAVISYKWASNLVFTLTGNEPPAAQGPMAAAPVVVPTPAPGTQPQPLDAQFAAVMKQSNAWETITLRLATPPGAGAPGGRPEGAPRGEGGQRGEGAQRGEVGPRGEGGPRGEGRAEGRGGPKGPQASAFTVREQERWPLFANNTVSLDPFTAQTLKTETYADFNSGRKVRTWLRFLHTGEALGWVGQLIAALASFGAVFLVYTGYALSWRRFVPRRKTQAVAPPAPVAPPAETNINAA
;
A
#
# COMPACT_ATOMS: atom_id res chain seq x y z
N MET A 1 -38.78 6.54 -5.23
CA MET A 1 -37.80 5.49 -5.55
C MET A 1 -38.55 4.18 -5.83
N ASN A 2 -38.28 3.53 -6.96
CA ASN A 2 -38.97 2.31 -7.38
C ASN A 2 -38.71 1.15 -6.37
N PRO A 3 -39.74 0.57 -5.72
CA PRO A 3 -39.60 -0.47 -4.71
C PRO A 3 -38.98 -1.77 -5.29
N LYS A 4 -39.26 -2.08 -6.56
CA LYS A 4 -38.71 -3.25 -7.23
C LYS A 4 -37.17 -3.13 -7.40
N LEU A 5 -36.71 -1.95 -7.87
CA LEU A 5 -35.28 -1.68 -8.00
C LEU A 5 -34.54 -1.79 -6.66
N ARG A 6 -35.12 -1.24 -5.58
CA ARG A 6 -34.54 -1.35 -4.23
C ARG A 6 -34.43 -2.80 -3.76
N SER A 7 -35.44 -3.62 -4.06
CA SER A 7 -35.42 -5.05 -3.71
C SER A 7 -34.34 -5.80 -4.49
N ILE A 8 -34.19 -5.55 -5.78
CA ILE A 8 -33.15 -6.15 -6.63
C ILE A 8 -31.76 -5.79 -6.11
N LEU A 9 -31.53 -4.48 -5.90
CA LEU A 9 -30.24 -4.01 -5.37
C LEU A 9 -29.93 -4.56 -3.98
N PHE A 10 -30.93 -4.73 -3.13
CA PHE A 10 -30.76 -5.36 -1.82
C PHE A 10 -30.28 -6.82 -1.96
N TRP A 11 -30.86 -7.60 -2.85
CA TRP A 11 -30.44 -9.00 -3.03
C TRP A 11 -29.05 -9.10 -3.66
N ILE A 12 -28.75 -8.25 -4.64
CA ILE A 12 -27.40 -8.20 -5.25
C ILE A 12 -26.36 -7.81 -4.21
N HIS A 13 -26.63 -6.75 -3.42
CA HIS A 13 -25.75 -6.30 -2.32
C HIS A 13 -25.52 -7.43 -1.30
N LEU A 14 -26.57 -8.11 -0.88
CA LEU A 14 -26.49 -9.21 0.08
C LEU A 14 -25.65 -10.36 -0.44
N ILE A 15 -25.94 -10.85 -1.65
CA ILE A 15 -25.24 -11.98 -2.27
C ILE A 15 -23.77 -11.62 -2.51
N CYS A 16 -23.52 -10.46 -3.10
CA CYS A 16 -22.16 -9.96 -3.31
C CYS A 16 -21.39 -9.87 -1.98
N GLY A 17 -22.01 -9.26 -0.95
CA GLY A 17 -21.40 -9.14 0.38
C GLY A 17 -21.09 -10.48 1.03
N LEU A 18 -21.94 -11.51 0.84
CA LEU A 18 -21.66 -12.86 1.36
C LEU A 18 -20.49 -13.53 0.63
N ILE A 19 -20.39 -13.35 -0.68
CA ILE A 19 -19.33 -13.97 -1.48
C ILE A 19 -17.97 -13.35 -1.18
N VAL A 20 -17.87 -12.01 -1.21
CA VAL A 20 -16.57 -11.32 -1.08
C VAL A 20 -16.25 -10.90 0.34
N GLY A 21 -17.21 -10.97 1.26
CA GLY A 21 -17.08 -10.38 2.60
C GLY A 21 -15.88 -10.89 3.39
N LEU A 22 -15.56 -12.18 3.33
CA LEU A 22 -14.38 -12.71 4.01
C LEU A 22 -13.09 -12.09 3.49
N VAL A 23 -12.93 -12.02 2.16
CA VAL A 23 -11.75 -11.42 1.53
C VAL A 23 -11.66 -9.93 1.88
N VAL A 24 -12.78 -9.20 1.79
CA VAL A 24 -12.86 -7.79 2.18
C VAL A 24 -12.51 -7.62 3.66
N GLY A 25 -12.97 -8.52 4.53
CA GLY A 25 -12.65 -8.52 5.96
C GLY A 25 -11.14 -8.66 6.23
N VAL A 26 -10.49 -9.60 5.55
CA VAL A 26 -9.04 -9.80 5.62
C VAL A 26 -8.30 -8.56 5.11
N MET A 27 -8.67 -8.07 3.92
CA MET A 27 -8.04 -6.86 3.34
C MET A 27 -8.22 -5.63 4.24
N SER A 28 -9.41 -5.46 4.83
CA SER A 28 -9.69 -4.32 5.69
C SER A 28 -8.93 -4.40 7.02
N PHE A 29 -8.87 -5.57 7.63
CA PHE A 29 -8.09 -5.79 8.85
C PHE A 29 -6.59 -5.54 8.62
N THR A 30 -6.03 -6.16 7.59
CA THR A 30 -4.62 -6.00 7.24
C THR A 30 -4.28 -4.57 6.81
N GLY A 31 -5.17 -3.91 6.05
CA GLY A 31 -5.02 -2.51 5.70
C GLY A 31 -4.98 -1.58 6.91
N ALA A 32 -5.81 -1.83 7.94
CA ALA A 32 -5.74 -1.09 9.20
C ALA A 32 -4.44 -1.39 9.97
N ALA A 33 -3.97 -2.64 9.95
CA ALA A 33 -2.74 -3.05 10.64
C ALA A 33 -1.48 -2.39 10.04
N ILE A 34 -1.37 -2.28 8.70
CA ILE A 34 -0.20 -1.70 8.02
C ILE A 34 -0.21 -0.17 7.95
N ALA A 35 -1.28 0.48 8.42
CA ALA A 35 -1.42 1.93 8.28
C ALA A 35 -0.29 2.73 8.92
N PHE A 36 0.27 2.25 10.04
CA PHE A 36 1.35 2.89 10.80
C PHE A 36 2.67 2.11 10.76
N GLU A 37 2.85 1.25 9.75
CA GLU A 37 4.05 0.41 9.62
C GLU A 37 5.35 1.22 9.72
N SER A 38 5.47 2.29 8.94
CA SER A 38 6.70 3.10 8.90
C SER A 38 7.05 3.70 10.26
N GLN A 39 6.07 4.24 10.98
CA GLN A 39 6.30 4.84 12.31
C GLN A 39 6.68 3.79 13.36
N ILE A 40 6.03 2.63 13.31
CA ILE A 40 6.31 1.54 14.25
C ILE A 40 7.71 0.97 14.00
N ILE A 41 8.10 0.76 12.74
CA ILE A 41 9.43 0.30 12.37
C ILE A 41 10.49 1.35 12.75
N GLU A 42 10.24 2.62 12.47
CA GLU A 42 11.15 3.70 12.83
C GLU A 42 11.36 3.80 14.35
N TRP A 43 10.28 3.70 15.12
CA TRP A 43 10.34 3.67 16.57
C TRP A 43 11.09 2.44 17.10
N ALA A 44 10.87 1.27 16.51
CA ALA A 44 11.49 0.03 16.95
C ALA A 44 12.99 -0.07 16.56
N ASP A 45 13.39 0.64 15.49
CA ASP A 45 14.78 0.71 15.06
C ASP A 45 15.56 1.91 15.62
N ARG A 46 14.96 2.74 16.48
CA ARG A 46 15.55 4.00 16.95
C ARG A 46 16.97 3.82 17.53
N ASP A 47 17.19 2.74 18.30
CA ASP A 47 18.47 2.47 18.95
C ASP A 47 19.56 2.07 17.92
N ALA A 48 19.17 1.36 16.86
CA ALA A 48 20.08 1.00 15.76
C ALA A 48 20.40 2.21 14.85
N ARG A 49 19.48 3.19 14.80
CA ARG A 49 19.59 4.40 13.95
C ARG A 49 20.26 5.58 14.62
N HIS A 50 20.55 5.49 15.91
CA HIS A 50 21.19 6.54 16.69
C HIS A 50 22.65 6.17 17.02
N VAL A 51 23.53 7.14 16.88
CA VAL A 51 24.96 7.01 17.24
C VAL A 51 25.38 8.20 18.09
N THR A 52 26.31 7.97 19.03
CA THR A 52 26.92 9.04 19.79
C THR A 52 28.22 9.44 19.09
N PRO A 53 28.38 10.68 18.63
CA PRO A 53 29.63 11.15 18.07
C PRO A 53 30.75 11.05 19.13
N PRO A 54 31.98 10.64 18.77
CA PRO A 54 33.09 10.53 19.71
C PRO A 54 33.56 11.91 20.23
N ALA A 55 33.40 12.96 19.45
CA ALA A 55 33.61 14.35 19.81
C ALA A 55 32.80 15.28 18.88
N GLU A 56 32.62 16.52 19.28
CA GLU A 56 32.05 17.54 18.40
C GLU A 56 32.96 17.74 17.18
N GLY A 57 32.38 17.67 15.97
CA GLY A 57 33.09 17.81 14.71
C GLY A 57 33.99 16.61 14.35
N ALA A 58 33.81 15.46 15.01
CA ALA A 58 34.56 14.25 14.69
C ALA A 58 34.43 13.87 13.19
N PRO A 59 35.55 13.49 12.54
CA PRO A 59 35.52 13.09 11.13
C PRO A 59 34.69 11.82 10.95
N LYS A 60 33.85 11.81 9.90
CA LYS A 60 33.09 10.63 9.47
C LYS A 60 33.92 9.86 8.43
N LEU A 61 33.76 8.55 8.41
CA LEU A 61 34.25 7.70 7.33
C LEU A 61 33.62 8.12 6.00
N THR A 62 34.32 7.88 4.91
CA THR A 62 33.75 8.06 3.57
C THR A 62 32.67 7.05 3.29
N LEU A 63 31.75 7.38 2.38
CA LEU A 63 30.67 6.45 1.98
C LEU A 63 31.22 5.18 1.35
N GLU A 64 32.35 5.27 0.63
CA GLU A 64 33.05 4.12 0.08
C GLU A 64 33.59 3.19 1.16
N GLU A 65 34.20 3.74 2.21
CA GLU A 65 34.70 2.95 3.36
C GLU A 65 33.52 2.28 4.08
N MET A 66 32.42 3.00 4.32
CA MET A 66 31.21 2.43 4.91
C MET A 66 30.62 1.31 4.05
N LEU A 67 30.53 1.49 2.73
CA LEU A 67 30.09 0.45 1.81
C LEU A 67 31.02 -0.76 1.76
N ALA A 68 32.34 -0.54 1.88
CA ALA A 68 33.31 -1.63 1.99
C ALA A 68 33.06 -2.45 3.26
N LYS A 69 32.81 -1.79 4.41
CA LYS A 69 32.43 -2.46 5.68
C LYS A 69 31.14 -3.25 5.56
N VAL A 70 30.13 -2.72 4.88
CA VAL A 70 28.90 -3.46 4.62
C VAL A 70 29.14 -4.67 3.74
N LYS A 71 29.97 -4.55 2.70
CA LYS A 71 30.33 -5.67 1.82
C LYS A 71 31.13 -6.75 2.56
N GLU A 72 32.02 -6.36 3.49
CA GLU A 72 32.72 -7.27 4.36
C GLU A 72 31.78 -8.04 5.29
N ALA A 73 30.82 -7.31 5.93
CA ALA A 73 29.86 -7.91 6.85
C ALA A 73 28.77 -8.75 6.13
N LYS A 74 28.45 -8.42 4.87
CA LYS A 74 27.35 -9.04 4.07
C LYS A 74 27.82 -9.38 2.64
N PRO A 75 28.79 -10.26 2.46
CA PRO A 75 29.38 -10.53 1.14
C PRO A 75 28.41 -11.15 0.14
N ALA A 76 27.38 -11.85 0.63
CA ALA A 76 26.39 -12.54 -0.23
C ALA A 76 25.37 -11.60 -0.88
N VAL A 77 25.23 -10.37 -0.40
CA VAL A 77 24.15 -9.46 -0.85
C VAL A 77 24.73 -8.08 -1.14
N PRO A 78 24.83 -7.67 -2.42
CA PRO A 78 25.41 -6.38 -2.76
C PRO A 78 24.53 -5.21 -2.27
N PRO A 79 25.13 -4.08 -1.87
CA PRO A 79 24.43 -2.84 -1.62
C PRO A 79 23.66 -2.38 -2.86
N SER A 80 22.42 -1.96 -2.67
CA SER A 80 21.52 -1.49 -3.73
C SER A 80 21.12 -0.03 -3.58
N GLY A 81 21.44 0.60 -2.44
CA GLY A 81 21.19 2.01 -2.19
C GLY A 81 21.83 2.48 -0.90
N VAL A 82 22.08 3.78 -0.82
CA VAL A 82 22.62 4.47 0.36
C VAL A 82 21.72 5.63 0.69
N THR A 83 21.34 5.75 1.96
CA THR A 83 20.54 6.88 2.47
C THR A 83 21.33 7.58 3.59
N VAL A 84 21.52 8.88 3.42
CA VAL A 84 22.18 9.76 4.38
C VAL A 84 21.13 10.62 5.06
N TYR A 85 21.27 10.84 6.37
CA TYR A 85 20.42 11.69 7.20
C TYR A 85 21.25 12.89 7.70
N PRO A 86 20.60 14.03 7.96
CA PRO A 86 21.28 15.18 8.56
C PRO A 86 21.61 14.90 10.04
N GLY A 87 22.60 15.61 10.55
CA GLY A 87 22.99 15.53 11.96
C GLY A 87 24.16 14.62 12.25
N ALA A 88 24.78 14.89 13.39
CA ALA A 88 25.96 14.17 13.86
C ALA A 88 25.59 12.78 14.44
N GLU A 89 24.40 12.65 15.00
CA GLU A 89 23.92 11.44 15.70
C GLU A 89 23.23 10.43 14.77
N SER A 90 23.22 10.70 13.46
CA SER A 90 22.53 9.86 12.47
C SER A 90 23.45 8.83 11.86
N VAL A 91 22.95 7.61 11.71
CA VAL A 91 23.60 6.53 10.93
C VAL A 91 23.50 6.78 9.44
N VAL A 92 24.26 6.03 8.64
CA VAL A 92 24.02 5.85 7.21
C VAL A 92 23.25 4.55 7.02
N SER A 93 22.14 4.60 6.28
CA SER A 93 21.32 3.43 5.97
C SER A 93 21.72 2.86 4.62
N VAL A 94 22.05 1.57 4.58
CA VAL A 94 22.43 0.87 3.35
C VAL A 94 21.41 -0.20 3.03
N ALA A 95 20.74 -0.03 1.89
CA ALA A 95 19.81 -1.01 1.37
C ALA A 95 20.57 -2.16 0.72
N LEU A 96 20.16 -3.39 0.97
CA LEU A 96 20.71 -4.63 0.42
C LEU A 96 19.71 -5.28 -0.53
N GLY A 97 20.19 -6.03 -1.51
CA GLY A 97 19.47 -6.50 -2.71
C GLY A 97 18.18 -7.27 -2.49
N ARG A 98 17.67 -7.64 -1.41
CA ARG A 98 16.38 -8.31 -1.20
C ARG A 98 15.44 -7.56 -0.23
N GLY A 99 15.59 -6.23 -0.18
CA GLY A 99 14.75 -5.42 0.71
C GLY A 99 15.21 -5.43 2.17
N ALA A 100 16.38 -6.00 2.44
CA ALA A 100 17.04 -5.86 3.71
C ALA A 100 17.73 -4.49 3.79
N THR A 101 17.86 -3.96 4.99
CA THR A 101 18.58 -2.70 5.27
C THR A 101 19.50 -2.95 6.43
N VAL A 102 20.66 -2.34 6.41
CA VAL A 102 21.59 -2.29 7.55
C VAL A 102 21.93 -0.83 7.86
N TYR A 103 22.27 -0.57 9.10
CA TYR A 103 22.68 0.75 9.57
C TYR A 103 24.18 0.76 9.83
N VAL A 104 24.88 1.80 9.38
CA VAL A 104 26.32 1.94 9.55
C VAL A 104 26.61 3.15 10.42
N ASN A 105 27.39 2.95 11.48
CA ASN A 105 27.89 4.03 12.29
C ASN A 105 28.93 4.82 11.46
N PRO A 106 28.71 6.11 11.16
CA PRO A 106 29.60 6.86 10.28
C PRO A 106 30.98 7.15 10.88
N TYR A 107 31.17 6.97 12.18
CA TYR A 107 32.45 7.23 12.88
C TYR A 107 33.32 5.98 13.02
N THR A 108 32.69 4.81 13.23
CA THR A 108 33.42 3.55 13.50
C THR A 108 33.34 2.56 12.35
N GLY A 109 32.40 2.72 11.43
CA GLY A 109 32.10 1.72 10.38
C GLY A 109 31.36 0.49 10.90
N GLU A 110 30.90 0.48 12.16
CA GLU A 110 30.14 -0.61 12.73
C GLU A 110 28.83 -0.81 11.94
N VAL A 111 28.62 -2.03 11.45
CA VAL A 111 27.39 -2.42 10.71
C VAL A 111 26.41 -3.02 11.70
N ARG A 112 25.26 -2.36 11.85
CA ARG A 112 24.17 -2.76 12.76
C ARG A 112 23.01 -3.32 11.99
N GLU A 113 22.46 -4.43 12.48
CA GLU A 113 21.21 -4.99 11.97
C GLU A 113 20.00 -4.17 12.49
N PRO A 114 18.93 -4.09 11.72
CA PRO A 114 17.67 -3.52 12.20
C PRO A 114 17.17 -4.26 13.45
N GLY A 115 16.78 -3.52 14.48
CA GLY A 115 16.26 -4.08 15.73
C GLY A 115 14.84 -4.66 15.62
N ALA A 116 14.08 -4.21 14.62
CA ALA A 116 12.66 -4.47 14.50
C ALA A 116 12.28 -5.73 13.69
N GLN A 117 13.05 -6.82 13.76
CA GLN A 117 12.83 -8.03 12.94
C GLN A 117 11.44 -8.64 13.13
N GLY A 118 10.92 -8.70 14.37
CA GLY A 118 9.57 -9.19 14.64
C GLY A 118 8.49 -8.32 14.00
N TRP A 119 8.61 -7.00 14.10
CA TRP A 119 7.68 -6.06 13.46
C TRP A 119 7.76 -6.15 11.93
N ARG A 120 8.94 -6.27 11.36
CA ARG A 120 9.11 -6.43 9.89
C ARG A 120 8.44 -7.70 9.40
N SER A 121 8.61 -8.83 10.09
CA SER A 121 7.94 -10.09 9.76
C SER A 121 6.43 -9.98 9.88
N PHE A 122 5.94 -9.31 10.92
CA PHE A 122 4.51 -9.04 11.10
C PHE A 122 3.95 -8.22 9.93
N PHE A 123 4.54 -7.08 9.62
CA PHE A 123 4.05 -6.21 8.55
C PHE A 123 4.18 -6.86 7.18
N HIS A 124 5.26 -7.59 6.92
CA HIS A 124 5.40 -8.37 5.69
C HIS A 124 4.25 -9.38 5.54
N THR A 125 3.88 -10.09 6.62
CA THR A 125 2.74 -11.01 6.61
C THR A 125 1.43 -10.27 6.35
N MET A 126 1.22 -9.11 7.00
CA MET A 126 0.03 -8.28 6.78
C MET A 126 -0.05 -7.74 5.35
N GLU A 127 1.08 -7.30 4.76
CA GLU A 127 1.15 -6.89 3.35
C GLU A 127 0.84 -8.05 2.39
N ASP A 128 1.42 -9.21 2.62
CA ASP A 128 1.19 -10.40 1.79
C ASP A 128 -0.28 -10.83 1.83
N LEU A 129 -0.91 -10.81 3.01
CA LEU A 129 -2.35 -11.07 3.15
C LEU A 129 -3.18 -9.99 2.44
N HIS A 130 -2.82 -8.72 2.59
CA HIS A 130 -3.54 -7.60 1.98
C HIS A 130 -3.51 -7.63 0.46
N ARG A 131 -2.37 -7.95 -0.10
CA ARG A 131 -2.13 -7.86 -1.56
C ARG A 131 -2.43 -9.14 -2.31
N TRP A 132 -2.18 -10.31 -1.70
CA TRP A 132 -2.20 -11.60 -2.38
C TRP A 132 -2.85 -12.73 -1.56
N LEU A 133 -3.48 -12.43 -0.42
CA LEU A 133 -4.02 -13.43 0.52
C LEU A 133 -2.95 -14.46 0.95
N ALA A 134 -1.72 -13.98 1.17
CA ALA A 134 -0.53 -14.78 1.47
C ALA A 134 -0.14 -15.80 0.38
N ALA A 135 -0.70 -15.70 -0.82
CA ALA A 135 -0.30 -16.55 -1.94
C ALA A 135 1.14 -16.23 -2.38
N SER A 136 1.94 -17.27 -2.62
CA SER A 136 3.35 -17.19 -2.99
C SER A 136 3.64 -17.87 -4.34
N GLY A 137 4.80 -17.62 -4.93
CA GLY A 137 5.20 -18.18 -6.21
C GLY A 137 4.18 -17.86 -7.30
N ASP A 138 3.83 -18.87 -8.11
CA ASP A 138 2.90 -18.75 -9.25
C ASP A 138 1.47 -18.43 -8.82
N ASN A 139 1.08 -18.79 -7.59
CA ASN A 139 -0.24 -18.48 -7.04
C ASN A 139 -0.43 -16.99 -6.69
N ARG A 140 0.63 -16.19 -6.67
CA ARG A 140 0.55 -14.76 -6.37
C ARG A 140 -0.34 -13.99 -7.36
N ALA A 141 -0.33 -14.41 -8.63
CA ALA A 141 -1.21 -13.84 -9.66
C ALA A 141 -2.69 -14.12 -9.35
N VAL A 142 -3.01 -15.33 -8.89
CA VAL A 142 -4.37 -15.72 -8.48
C VAL A 142 -4.81 -14.93 -7.24
N GLY A 143 -3.96 -14.86 -6.21
CA GLY A 143 -4.23 -14.06 -5.01
C GLY A 143 -4.51 -12.59 -5.35
N LYS A 144 -3.70 -11.99 -6.24
CA LYS A 144 -3.91 -10.63 -6.75
C LYS A 144 -5.24 -10.48 -7.49
N ALA A 145 -5.63 -11.46 -8.29
CA ALA A 145 -6.92 -11.41 -9.00
C ALA A 145 -8.09 -11.45 -8.02
N ILE A 146 -8.04 -12.31 -6.99
CA ILE A 146 -9.09 -12.42 -5.97
C ILE A 146 -9.22 -11.11 -5.19
N THR A 147 -8.11 -10.56 -4.67
CA THR A 147 -8.14 -9.29 -3.92
C THR A 147 -8.61 -8.12 -4.80
N GLY A 148 -8.19 -8.09 -6.06
CA GLY A 148 -8.62 -7.07 -7.01
C GLY A 148 -10.13 -7.12 -7.28
N VAL A 149 -10.69 -8.30 -7.57
CA VAL A 149 -12.14 -8.48 -7.76
C VAL A 149 -12.91 -8.14 -6.48
N ALA A 150 -12.42 -8.59 -5.31
CA ALA A 150 -13.04 -8.27 -4.03
C ALA A 150 -13.02 -6.76 -3.75
N ASN A 151 -11.96 -6.04 -4.12
CA ASN A 151 -11.88 -4.59 -4.00
C ASN A 151 -12.92 -3.87 -4.88
N LEU A 152 -13.08 -4.27 -6.15
CA LEU A 152 -14.11 -3.71 -7.04
C LEU A 152 -15.52 -4.04 -6.54
N ALA A 153 -15.74 -5.26 -6.07
CA ALA A 153 -17.00 -5.65 -5.46
C ALA A 153 -17.29 -4.83 -4.19
N PHE A 154 -16.26 -4.51 -3.39
CA PHE A 154 -16.43 -3.68 -2.20
C PHE A 154 -16.79 -2.22 -2.56
N LEU A 155 -16.18 -1.66 -3.61
CA LEU A 155 -16.61 -0.36 -4.15
C LEU A 155 -18.08 -0.39 -4.56
N PHE A 156 -18.51 -1.43 -5.29
CA PHE A 156 -19.90 -1.64 -5.67
C PHE A 156 -20.83 -1.76 -4.43
N LEU A 157 -20.39 -2.50 -3.40
CA LEU A 157 -21.14 -2.60 -2.13
C LEU A 157 -21.26 -1.24 -1.43
N GLY A 158 -20.23 -0.41 -1.44
CA GLY A 158 -20.28 0.95 -0.91
C GLY A 158 -21.35 1.81 -1.61
N LEU A 159 -21.32 1.81 -2.94
CA LEU A 159 -22.28 2.59 -3.75
C LEU A 159 -23.72 2.08 -3.60
N THR A 160 -23.94 0.77 -3.67
CA THR A 160 -25.26 0.17 -3.47
C THR A 160 -25.73 0.30 -2.02
N GLY A 161 -24.82 0.22 -1.06
CA GLY A 161 -25.09 0.47 0.35
C GLY A 161 -25.61 1.87 0.59
N LEU A 162 -25.00 2.89 0.00
CA LEU A 162 -25.49 4.27 0.06
C LEU A 162 -26.90 4.41 -0.53
N PHE A 163 -27.14 3.77 -1.68
CA PHE A 163 -28.48 3.77 -2.29
C PHE A 163 -29.53 3.10 -1.39
N LEU A 164 -29.20 1.98 -0.77
CA LEU A 164 -30.08 1.26 0.16
C LEU A 164 -30.29 2.02 1.47
N TRP A 165 -29.24 2.73 1.93
CA TRP A 165 -29.25 3.57 3.10
C TRP A 165 -30.17 4.81 2.90
N TRP A 166 -30.31 5.34 1.67
CA TRP A 166 -30.97 6.59 1.37
C TRP A 166 -32.37 6.69 2.01
N PRO A 167 -32.61 7.67 2.92
CA PRO A 167 -33.86 7.78 3.65
C PRO A 167 -35.00 8.23 2.75
N ARG A 168 -36.20 7.72 2.99
CA ARG A 168 -37.40 8.15 2.27
C ARG A 168 -37.90 9.53 2.70
N LYS A 169 -37.59 9.92 3.91
CA LYS A 169 -37.94 11.21 4.52
C LYS A 169 -36.71 11.84 5.14
N TRP A 170 -36.45 13.07 4.80
CA TRP A 170 -35.29 13.84 5.30
C TRP A 170 -35.69 14.67 6.52
N ASN A 171 -35.97 14.02 7.63
CA ASN A 171 -36.22 14.66 8.91
C ASN A 171 -35.34 14.02 9.98
N LEU A 172 -35.05 14.76 11.04
CA LEU A 172 -34.13 14.32 12.12
C LEU A 172 -34.60 13.01 12.78
N ARG A 173 -35.92 12.78 12.91
CA ARG A 173 -36.48 11.56 13.49
C ARG A 173 -36.16 10.32 12.65
N ALA A 174 -36.21 10.45 11.31
CA ALA A 174 -35.89 9.36 10.38
C ALA A 174 -34.39 9.15 10.22
N MET A 175 -33.58 10.22 10.30
CA MET A 175 -32.13 10.16 10.11
C MET A 175 -31.37 9.70 11.36
N ARG A 176 -31.85 10.08 12.55
CA ARG A 176 -31.17 9.75 13.80
C ARG A 176 -30.78 8.26 13.96
N PRO A 177 -31.64 7.27 13.65
CA PRO A 177 -31.30 5.85 13.81
C PRO A 177 -30.28 5.31 12.79
N ILE A 178 -29.99 6.05 11.73
CA ILE A 178 -29.06 5.64 10.67
C ILE A 178 -27.76 6.47 10.69
N LEU A 179 -27.72 7.58 11.43
CA LEU A 179 -26.54 8.43 11.61
C LEU A 179 -25.87 8.26 12.98
N TRP A 180 -26.62 7.83 14.01
CA TRP A 180 -26.09 7.70 15.38
C TRP A 180 -26.32 6.32 15.96
N PHE A 181 -25.36 5.88 16.76
CA PHE A 181 -25.48 4.65 17.54
C PHE A 181 -26.62 4.79 18.57
N ARG A 182 -27.48 3.79 18.62
CA ARG A 182 -28.57 3.73 19.60
C ARG A 182 -28.22 2.76 20.72
N ARG A 183 -28.22 3.26 21.95
CA ARG A 183 -28.01 2.44 23.15
C ARG A 183 -29.21 1.51 23.39
N GLY A 184 -28.98 0.40 24.08
CA GLY A 184 -30.01 -0.55 24.48
C GLY A 184 -30.52 -1.49 23.37
N LEU A 185 -30.11 -1.30 22.10
CA LEU A 185 -30.48 -2.23 21.04
C LEU A 185 -29.75 -3.57 21.18
N LYS A 186 -30.47 -4.67 20.93
CA LYS A 186 -29.94 -6.04 20.97
C LYS A 186 -30.19 -6.77 19.64
N GLY A 187 -29.37 -7.78 19.38
CA GLY A 187 -29.56 -8.70 18.26
C GLY A 187 -29.63 -7.99 16.90
N LYS A 188 -30.64 -8.33 16.07
CA LYS A 188 -30.80 -7.82 14.71
C LYS A 188 -30.90 -6.28 14.64
N ALA A 189 -31.59 -5.65 15.60
CA ALA A 189 -31.76 -4.20 15.62
C ALA A 189 -30.42 -3.48 15.88
N ARG A 190 -29.57 -4.02 16.77
CA ARG A 190 -28.23 -3.51 17.01
C ARG A 190 -27.36 -3.64 15.77
N ASP A 191 -27.30 -4.83 15.19
CA ASP A 191 -26.41 -5.11 14.05
C ASP A 191 -26.83 -4.26 12.82
N PHE A 192 -28.13 -4.05 12.64
CA PHE A 192 -28.65 -3.16 11.57
C PHE A 192 -28.28 -1.70 11.82
N ASN A 193 -28.43 -1.21 13.06
CA ASN A 193 -28.02 0.16 13.41
C ASN A 193 -26.51 0.35 13.20
N TRP A 194 -25.68 -0.57 13.69
CA TRP A 194 -24.23 -0.51 13.54
C TRP A 194 -23.81 -0.54 12.07
N HIS A 195 -24.40 -1.44 11.26
CA HIS A 195 -24.11 -1.52 9.82
C HIS A 195 -24.40 -0.20 9.11
N ASN A 196 -25.52 0.44 9.41
CA ASN A 196 -25.89 1.71 8.78
C ASN A 196 -25.00 2.87 9.26
N VAL A 197 -24.75 2.99 10.56
CA VAL A 197 -23.96 4.10 11.11
C VAL A 197 -22.50 4.01 10.68
N ILE A 198 -21.89 2.85 10.85
CA ILE A 198 -20.49 2.63 10.43
C ILE A 198 -20.39 2.80 8.92
N GLY A 199 -21.32 2.19 8.17
CA GLY A 199 -21.33 2.29 6.72
C GLY A 199 -21.39 3.73 6.24
N PHE A 200 -22.27 4.55 6.80
CA PHE A 200 -22.40 5.95 6.41
C PHE A 200 -21.12 6.76 6.68
N TRP A 201 -20.60 6.69 7.91
CA TRP A 201 -19.43 7.52 8.30
C TRP A 201 -18.12 7.06 7.67
N SER A 202 -17.94 5.76 7.42
CA SER A 202 -16.74 5.25 6.75
C SER A 202 -16.80 5.34 5.23
N LEU A 203 -18.01 5.45 4.62
CA LEU A 203 -18.20 5.38 3.18
C LEU A 203 -17.30 6.33 2.36
N PRO A 204 -17.21 7.65 2.67
CA PRO A 204 -16.39 8.56 1.86
C PRO A 204 -14.93 8.09 1.79
N VAL A 205 -14.39 7.66 2.92
CA VAL A 205 -13.01 7.16 3.01
C VAL A 205 -12.88 5.82 2.29
N LEU A 206 -13.82 4.89 2.49
CA LEU A 206 -13.81 3.59 1.83
C LEU A 206 -13.93 3.70 0.30
N VAL A 207 -14.68 4.67 -0.22
CA VAL A 207 -14.74 4.95 -1.67
C VAL A 207 -13.36 5.40 -2.18
N VAL A 208 -12.67 6.28 -1.45
CA VAL A 208 -11.31 6.69 -1.80
C VAL A 208 -10.35 5.50 -1.76
N LEU A 209 -10.38 4.70 -0.69
CA LEU A 209 -9.51 3.53 -0.52
C LEU A 209 -9.76 2.48 -1.61
N THR A 210 -11.01 2.17 -1.93
CA THR A 210 -11.33 1.14 -2.94
C THR A 210 -11.04 1.62 -4.37
N THR A 211 -11.33 2.88 -4.68
CA THR A 211 -11.03 3.46 -6.01
C THR A 211 -9.51 3.55 -6.21
N SER A 212 -8.77 4.05 -5.23
CA SER A 212 -7.31 4.11 -5.29
C SER A 212 -6.69 2.71 -5.32
N GLY A 213 -7.24 1.76 -4.56
CA GLY A 213 -6.86 0.35 -4.62
C GLY A 213 -7.05 -0.27 -6.02
N ALA A 214 -8.14 0.08 -6.72
CA ALA A 214 -8.34 -0.34 -8.11
C ALA A 214 -7.28 0.25 -9.05
N VAL A 215 -6.94 1.54 -8.90
CA VAL A 215 -5.88 2.19 -9.69
C VAL A 215 -4.50 1.59 -9.41
N ILE A 216 -4.25 1.12 -8.19
CA ILE A 216 -3.00 0.42 -7.82
C ILE A 216 -2.98 -1.00 -8.38
N SER A 217 -4.10 -1.71 -8.35
CA SER A 217 -4.17 -3.14 -8.69
C SER A 217 -4.24 -3.39 -10.19
N TYR A 218 -4.89 -2.50 -10.95
CA TYR A 218 -5.21 -2.71 -12.36
C TYR A 218 -4.54 -1.68 -13.28
N LYS A 219 -3.82 -2.19 -14.29
CA LYS A 219 -3.17 -1.33 -15.32
C LYS A 219 -4.20 -0.49 -16.08
N TRP A 220 -5.36 -1.06 -16.41
CA TRP A 220 -6.42 -0.31 -17.12
C TRP A 220 -6.93 0.88 -16.28
N ALA A 221 -7.12 0.71 -14.96
CA ALA A 221 -7.56 1.78 -14.09
C ALA A 221 -6.48 2.86 -13.90
N SER A 222 -5.20 2.45 -13.81
CA SER A 222 -4.07 3.38 -13.81
C SER A 222 -4.00 4.15 -15.14
N ASN A 223 -4.12 3.48 -16.28
CA ASN A 223 -4.11 4.13 -17.60
C ASN A 223 -5.28 5.09 -17.76
N LEU A 224 -6.47 4.73 -17.25
CA LEU A 224 -7.65 5.58 -17.27
C LEU A 224 -7.39 6.93 -16.57
N VAL A 225 -6.64 6.94 -15.46
CA VAL A 225 -6.26 8.19 -14.77
C VAL A 225 -5.46 9.10 -15.72
N PHE A 226 -4.49 8.55 -16.45
CA PHE A 226 -3.72 9.33 -17.42
C PHE A 226 -4.60 9.84 -18.56
N THR A 227 -5.43 8.99 -19.15
CA THR A 227 -6.35 9.36 -20.24
C THR A 227 -7.32 10.46 -19.80
N LEU A 228 -7.95 10.34 -18.63
CA LEU A 228 -8.89 11.34 -18.11
C LEU A 228 -8.23 12.69 -17.79
N THR A 229 -6.92 12.70 -17.58
CA THR A 229 -6.15 13.92 -17.34
C THR A 229 -5.47 14.46 -18.60
N GLY A 230 -5.78 13.90 -19.78
CA GLY A 230 -5.22 14.33 -21.07
C GLY A 230 -3.75 13.97 -21.26
N ASN A 231 -3.26 12.93 -20.58
CA ASN A 231 -1.86 12.49 -20.68
C ASN A 231 -1.77 11.07 -21.24
N GLU A 232 -0.67 10.77 -21.89
CA GLU A 232 -0.37 9.40 -22.28
C GLU A 232 0.05 8.56 -21.07
N PRO A 233 -0.45 7.31 -20.97
CA PRO A 233 0.03 6.37 -19.96
C PRO A 233 1.53 6.12 -20.13
N PRO A 234 2.31 6.06 -19.03
CA PRO A 234 3.74 5.85 -19.10
C PRO A 234 4.07 4.49 -19.73
N ALA A 235 5.11 4.46 -20.56
CA ALA A 235 5.67 3.21 -21.06
C ALA A 235 6.12 2.31 -19.89
N ALA A 236 6.42 1.05 -20.16
CA ALA A 236 6.55 -0.08 -19.21
C ALA A 236 7.39 0.07 -17.91
N GLN A 237 7.94 1.23 -17.61
CA GLN A 237 8.81 1.45 -16.43
C GLN A 237 8.06 1.73 -15.12
N GLY A 238 6.74 1.73 -15.12
CA GLY A 238 5.93 2.08 -13.96
C GLY A 238 5.65 3.59 -13.85
N PRO A 239 4.47 3.96 -13.34
CA PRO A 239 3.97 5.34 -13.39
C PRO A 239 4.73 6.35 -12.51
N MET A 240 5.69 5.90 -11.72
CA MET A 240 6.48 6.73 -10.80
C MET A 240 7.99 6.69 -11.07
N ALA A 241 8.44 5.93 -12.06
CA ALA A 241 9.87 5.88 -12.40
C ALA A 241 10.28 7.15 -13.13
N ALA A 242 11.35 7.78 -12.68
CA ALA A 242 12.02 8.84 -13.44
C ALA A 242 12.65 8.23 -14.70
N ALA A 243 12.58 8.94 -15.82
CA ALA A 243 13.27 8.50 -17.02
C ALA A 243 14.79 8.50 -16.78
N PRO A 244 15.53 7.46 -17.20
CA PRO A 244 16.97 7.42 -17.07
C PRO A 244 17.60 8.58 -17.86
N VAL A 245 18.51 9.31 -17.21
CA VAL A 245 19.27 10.40 -17.84
C VAL A 245 20.59 9.81 -18.31
N VAL A 246 20.84 9.94 -19.61
CA VAL A 246 22.10 9.49 -20.23
C VAL A 246 23.17 10.55 -20.03
N VAL A 247 24.36 10.11 -19.60
CA VAL A 247 25.52 10.96 -19.41
C VAL A 247 26.36 10.99 -20.69
N PRO A 248 26.97 12.11 -21.04
CA PRO A 248 27.96 12.16 -22.11
C PRO A 248 29.05 11.10 -21.87
N THR A 249 29.47 10.42 -22.94
CA THR A 249 30.53 9.40 -22.82
C THR A 249 31.82 10.06 -22.31
N PRO A 250 32.35 9.66 -21.15
CA PRO A 250 33.57 10.24 -20.61
C PRO A 250 34.78 9.85 -21.45
N ALA A 251 35.86 10.60 -21.32
CA ALA A 251 37.14 10.23 -21.93
C ALA A 251 37.61 8.84 -21.41
N PRO A 252 38.30 8.04 -22.25
CA PRO A 252 38.78 6.74 -21.82
C PRO A 252 39.64 6.84 -20.55
N GLY A 253 39.37 6.00 -19.55
CA GLY A 253 40.06 5.98 -18.28
C GLY A 253 39.55 6.94 -17.20
N THR A 254 38.53 7.77 -17.50
CA THR A 254 37.92 8.64 -16.49
C THR A 254 37.19 7.80 -15.46
N GLN A 255 37.54 7.99 -14.18
CA GLN A 255 36.87 7.34 -13.05
C GLN A 255 35.73 8.21 -12.54
N PRO A 256 34.63 7.63 -12.03
CA PRO A 256 33.58 8.38 -11.36
C PRO A 256 34.14 9.14 -10.15
N GLN A 257 33.53 10.28 -9.86
CA GLN A 257 33.82 11.04 -8.63
C GLN A 257 33.43 10.23 -7.39
N PRO A 258 34.15 10.38 -6.27
CA PRO A 258 33.79 9.77 -4.99
C PRO A 258 32.35 10.03 -4.61
N LEU A 259 31.68 9.08 -3.94
CA LEU A 259 30.27 9.23 -3.55
C LEU A 259 30.09 10.44 -2.62
N ASP A 260 31.03 10.70 -1.73
CA ASP A 260 30.96 11.88 -0.86
C ASP A 260 30.94 13.19 -1.65
N ALA A 261 31.70 13.29 -2.73
CA ALA A 261 31.67 14.45 -3.62
C ALA A 261 30.33 14.59 -4.33
N GLN A 262 29.76 13.47 -4.79
CA GLN A 262 28.43 13.45 -5.41
C GLN A 262 27.34 13.84 -4.41
N PHE A 263 27.34 13.29 -3.18
CA PHE A 263 26.41 13.66 -2.12
C PHE A 263 26.58 15.13 -1.71
N ALA A 264 27.80 15.63 -1.58
CA ALA A 264 28.08 17.03 -1.27
C ALA A 264 27.51 17.99 -2.36
N ALA A 265 27.58 17.60 -3.64
CA ALA A 265 27.00 18.35 -4.73
C ALA A 265 25.47 18.43 -4.64
N VAL A 266 24.80 17.34 -4.22
CA VAL A 266 23.36 17.31 -4.01
C VAL A 266 22.95 18.12 -2.76
N MET A 267 23.71 17.98 -1.65
CA MET A 267 23.45 18.72 -0.40
C MET A 267 23.49 20.23 -0.59
N LYS A 268 24.33 20.74 -1.49
CA LYS A 268 24.39 22.17 -1.82
C LYS A 268 23.16 22.71 -2.50
N GLN A 269 22.30 21.85 -3.07
CA GLN A 269 21.10 22.25 -3.80
C GLN A 269 19.86 22.37 -2.90
N SER A 270 19.91 21.83 -1.68
CA SER A 270 18.81 21.90 -0.71
C SER A 270 19.34 22.26 0.67
N ASN A 271 18.87 23.36 1.22
CA ASN A 271 19.31 23.85 2.54
C ASN A 271 18.64 23.10 3.72
N ALA A 272 17.52 22.45 3.48
CA ALA A 272 16.71 21.80 4.51
C ALA A 272 16.20 20.43 4.04
N TRP A 273 17.13 19.50 3.85
CA TRP A 273 16.79 18.12 3.49
C TRP A 273 16.60 17.21 4.72
N GLU A 274 15.71 16.27 4.61
CA GLU A 274 15.43 15.24 5.62
C GLU A 274 16.20 13.93 5.31
N THR A 275 16.23 13.52 4.03
CA THR A 275 17.01 12.37 3.56
C THR A 275 17.52 12.60 2.14
N ILE A 276 18.70 12.09 1.87
CA ILE A 276 19.24 11.97 0.50
C ILE A 276 19.54 10.50 0.26
N THR A 277 18.92 9.91 -0.75
CA THR A 277 19.08 8.50 -1.11
C THR A 277 19.65 8.36 -2.51
N LEU A 278 20.78 7.68 -2.65
CA LEU A 278 21.34 7.24 -3.91
C LEU A 278 20.97 5.78 -4.17
N ARG A 279 20.40 5.48 -5.32
CA ARG A 279 20.24 4.10 -5.78
C ARG A 279 21.52 3.66 -6.48
N LEU A 280 22.13 2.59 -5.98
CA LEU A 280 23.32 1.98 -6.58
C LEU A 280 22.92 1.02 -7.71
N ALA A 281 23.75 0.97 -8.74
CA ALA A 281 23.57 0.01 -9.82
C ALA A 281 23.77 -1.42 -9.29
N THR A 282 22.78 -2.27 -9.47
CA THR A 282 22.89 -3.69 -9.11
C THR A 282 23.57 -4.45 -10.25
N PRO A 283 24.60 -5.27 -9.99
CA PRO A 283 25.24 -6.07 -11.03
C PRO A 283 24.23 -6.93 -11.78
N PRO A 284 24.40 -7.11 -13.12
CA PRO A 284 23.58 -8.01 -13.91
C PRO A 284 23.67 -9.44 -13.32
N GLY A 285 22.55 -10.04 -12.94
CA GLY A 285 22.49 -11.39 -12.36
C GLY A 285 22.20 -11.45 -10.85
N ALA A 286 22.37 -10.40 -10.09
CA ALA A 286 21.82 -10.29 -8.75
C ALA A 286 20.31 -9.98 -8.94
N GLY A 287 19.48 -10.98 -8.70
CA GLY A 287 18.03 -10.93 -8.97
C GLY A 287 17.39 -9.61 -8.55
N ALA A 288 16.54 -9.07 -9.42
CA ALA A 288 15.87 -7.80 -9.17
C ALA A 288 15.23 -7.81 -7.78
N PRO A 289 15.49 -6.80 -6.94
CA PRO A 289 14.98 -6.79 -5.59
C PRO A 289 13.45 -6.68 -5.60
N GLY A 290 12.79 -7.73 -5.18
CA GLY A 290 11.35 -7.69 -4.89
C GLY A 290 11.04 -7.05 -3.54
N GLY A 291 11.96 -6.28 -2.97
CA GLY A 291 11.82 -5.62 -1.68
C GLY A 291 12.27 -4.16 -1.76
N ARG A 292 11.58 -3.33 -1.05
CA ARG A 292 11.63 -1.89 -0.99
C ARG A 292 12.67 -1.38 0.01
N PRO A 293 13.44 -0.31 -0.27
CA PRO A 293 14.13 0.44 0.77
C PRO A 293 13.11 1.12 1.70
N GLU A 294 13.33 1.06 3.00
CA GLU A 294 12.58 1.87 3.97
C GLU A 294 12.70 3.35 3.66
N GLY A 295 11.56 4.04 3.67
CA GLY A 295 11.51 5.47 3.37
C GLY A 295 11.40 5.83 1.89
N ALA A 296 11.56 4.89 0.95
CA ALA A 296 11.26 5.17 -0.45
C ALA A 296 9.75 5.03 -0.71
N PRO A 297 9.16 5.94 -1.50
CA PRO A 297 7.75 5.83 -1.87
C PRO A 297 7.50 4.48 -2.55
N ARG A 298 6.43 3.75 -2.14
CA ARG A 298 6.02 2.44 -2.65
C ARG A 298 5.87 2.45 -4.19
N GLY A 299 6.92 2.18 -4.97
CA GLY A 299 6.90 1.98 -6.40
C GLY A 299 6.51 0.54 -6.73
N GLU A 300 5.45 0.33 -7.53
CA GLU A 300 5.04 -1.00 -7.98
C GLU A 300 6.13 -1.63 -8.85
N GLY A 301 6.57 -2.83 -8.46
CA GLY A 301 7.47 -3.65 -9.25
C GLY A 301 6.83 -3.99 -10.60
N GLY A 302 7.58 -3.76 -11.69
CA GLY A 302 7.16 -4.12 -13.03
C GLY A 302 6.88 -5.62 -13.14
N GLN A 303 5.69 -5.97 -13.65
CA GLN A 303 5.37 -7.32 -14.06
C GLN A 303 6.27 -7.73 -15.23
N ARG A 304 7.03 -8.82 -15.06
CA ARG A 304 7.48 -9.61 -16.20
C ARG A 304 6.25 -10.22 -16.84
N GLY A 305 6.00 -9.89 -18.12
CA GLY A 305 5.00 -10.56 -18.92
C GLY A 305 5.45 -12.00 -19.19
N GLU A 306 4.80 -12.96 -18.56
CA GLU A 306 4.79 -14.35 -18.97
C GLU A 306 3.68 -14.54 -20.01
N GLY A 307 4.08 -14.83 -21.21
CA GLY A 307 3.25 -15.23 -22.32
C GLY A 307 4.10 -16.01 -23.32
N ALA A 308 4.62 -17.16 -22.92
CA ALA A 308 5.16 -18.15 -23.83
C ALA A 308 4.40 -19.46 -23.64
N GLN A 309 3.30 -19.61 -24.40
CA GLN A 309 2.71 -20.94 -24.65
C GLN A 309 3.72 -21.81 -25.42
N ARG A 310 3.98 -22.98 -24.86
CA ARG A 310 4.63 -24.09 -25.58
C ARG A 310 3.73 -24.49 -26.73
N GLY A 311 4.13 -24.20 -27.97
CA GLY A 311 3.61 -24.78 -29.19
C GLY A 311 4.38 -26.05 -29.53
N GLU A 312 3.63 -27.07 -29.84
CA GLU A 312 4.10 -28.38 -30.29
C GLU A 312 5.00 -28.37 -31.54
N VAL A 313 5.92 -29.30 -31.56
CA VAL A 313 6.85 -29.56 -32.65
C VAL A 313 6.12 -30.19 -33.85
N GLY A 314 6.00 -29.46 -34.94
CA GLY A 314 5.60 -29.98 -36.27
C GLY A 314 6.75 -29.86 -37.27
N PRO A 315 6.79 -30.69 -38.35
CA PRO A 315 7.99 -31.00 -39.09
C PRO A 315 8.44 -29.92 -40.11
N ARG A 316 9.74 -29.97 -40.42
CA ARG A 316 10.51 -29.11 -41.32
C ARG A 316 9.87 -29.00 -42.70
N GLY A 317 9.70 -27.75 -43.17
CA GLY A 317 9.49 -27.40 -44.56
C GLY A 317 10.56 -26.40 -45.02
N GLU A 318 11.14 -26.60 -46.19
CA GLU A 318 12.26 -25.91 -46.79
C GLU A 318 11.89 -24.51 -47.34
N GLY A 319 12.83 -23.58 -47.21
CA GLY A 319 13.19 -22.59 -48.23
C GLY A 319 12.23 -21.42 -48.53
N GLY A 320 12.49 -20.26 -47.90
CA GLY A 320 11.98 -18.98 -48.36
C GLY A 320 12.92 -17.83 -47.90
N PRO A 321 13.08 -16.72 -48.67
CA PRO A 321 14.17 -15.77 -48.50
C PRO A 321 14.08 -14.96 -47.23
N ARG A 322 15.24 -14.75 -46.60
CA ARG A 322 15.48 -13.95 -45.40
C ARG A 322 15.07 -12.49 -45.64
N GLY A 323 13.92 -12.11 -45.11
CA GLY A 323 13.60 -10.73 -44.83
C GLY A 323 14.33 -10.30 -43.56
N GLU A 324 15.25 -9.34 -43.66
CA GLU A 324 15.91 -8.70 -42.52
C GLU A 324 14.91 -7.81 -41.75
N GLY A 325 14.03 -8.43 -40.99
CA GLY A 325 13.25 -7.81 -39.92
C GLY A 325 14.07 -7.88 -38.66
N ARG A 326 15.01 -6.95 -38.48
CA ARG A 326 15.76 -6.75 -37.22
C ARG A 326 14.76 -6.48 -36.09
N ALA A 327 14.48 -7.49 -35.30
CA ALA A 327 13.84 -7.30 -34.00
C ALA A 327 14.76 -6.35 -33.20
N GLU A 328 14.40 -5.07 -33.10
CA GLU A 328 15.00 -4.15 -32.16
C GLU A 328 14.66 -4.65 -30.77
N GLY A 329 15.58 -5.46 -30.23
CA GLY A 329 15.58 -5.84 -28.83
C GLY A 329 15.54 -4.57 -28.00
N ARG A 330 14.63 -4.50 -27.04
CA ARG A 330 14.53 -3.48 -25.99
C ARG A 330 15.83 -3.48 -25.16
N GLY A 331 16.92 -2.99 -25.76
CA GLY A 331 18.14 -2.60 -25.05
C GLY A 331 17.82 -1.32 -24.29
N GLY A 332 18.01 -1.32 -22.95
CA GLY A 332 18.06 -0.08 -22.19
C GLY A 332 19.08 0.89 -22.81
N PRO A 333 19.05 2.19 -22.45
CA PRO A 333 19.94 3.19 -23.04
C PRO A 333 21.38 2.71 -22.97
N LYS A 334 22.02 2.61 -24.14
CA LYS A 334 23.43 2.24 -24.28
C LYS A 334 24.26 3.46 -23.90
N GLY A 335 24.95 3.41 -22.75
CA GLY A 335 25.81 4.47 -22.28
C GLY A 335 25.83 4.58 -20.76
N PRO A 336 26.80 5.32 -20.19
CA PRO A 336 26.84 5.59 -18.77
C PRO A 336 25.58 6.34 -18.35
N GLN A 337 25.01 5.97 -17.21
CA GLN A 337 23.81 6.57 -16.67
C GLN A 337 24.13 7.55 -15.55
N ALA A 338 23.33 8.59 -15.40
CA ALA A 338 23.43 9.53 -14.31
C ALA A 338 23.19 8.85 -12.96
N SER A 339 23.93 9.30 -11.94
CA SER A 339 23.62 8.99 -10.55
C SER A 339 22.33 9.66 -10.15
N ALA A 340 21.29 8.87 -9.83
CA ALA A 340 19.97 9.39 -9.48
C ALA A 340 19.78 9.44 -7.97
N PHE A 341 19.70 10.64 -7.44
CA PHE A 341 19.46 10.92 -6.04
C PHE A 341 18.00 11.26 -5.80
N THR A 342 17.41 10.68 -4.76
CA THR A 342 16.11 11.10 -4.25
C THR A 342 16.32 11.95 -3.01
N VAL A 343 15.92 13.22 -3.09
CA VAL A 343 16.02 14.19 -2.01
C VAL A 343 14.64 14.41 -1.41
N ARG A 344 14.54 14.19 -0.11
CA ARG A 344 13.36 14.50 0.68
C ARG A 344 13.63 15.75 1.50
N GLU A 345 12.84 16.79 1.26
CA GLU A 345 12.98 18.06 1.97
C GLU A 345 12.13 18.10 3.24
N GLN A 346 12.53 18.87 4.23
CA GLN A 346 11.79 19.03 5.50
C GLN A 346 10.47 19.75 5.27
N GLU A 347 10.50 20.87 4.55
CA GLU A 347 9.31 21.65 4.19
C GLU A 347 8.88 21.31 2.76
N ARG A 348 8.04 20.29 2.62
CA ARG A 348 7.53 19.85 1.31
C ARG A 348 6.02 19.80 1.25
N TRP A 349 5.48 20.16 0.11
CA TRP A 349 4.08 19.98 -0.19
C TRP A 349 3.92 19.46 -1.62
N PRO A 350 3.15 18.37 -1.80
CA PRO A 350 2.48 17.53 -0.78
C PRO A 350 3.50 16.76 0.10
N LEU A 351 3.07 16.28 1.28
CA LEU A 351 3.92 15.61 2.27
C LEU A 351 4.73 14.41 1.75
N PHE A 352 4.28 13.82 0.67
CA PHE A 352 4.94 12.71 -0.03
C PHE A 352 5.86 13.18 -1.17
N ALA A 353 6.01 14.48 -1.42
CA ALA A 353 6.85 14.99 -2.50
C ALA A 353 8.33 14.65 -2.23
N ASN A 354 9.00 14.24 -3.29
CA ASN A 354 10.45 14.03 -3.31
C ASN A 354 10.98 14.66 -4.59
N ASN A 355 12.18 15.23 -4.51
CA ASN A 355 12.91 15.72 -5.68
C ASN A 355 13.86 14.64 -6.16
N THR A 356 14.02 14.49 -7.47
CA THR A 356 15.04 13.62 -8.06
C THR A 356 16.10 14.48 -8.70
N VAL A 357 17.34 14.35 -8.23
CA VAL A 357 18.52 15.04 -8.77
C VAL A 357 19.36 14.01 -9.51
N SER A 358 19.56 14.21 -10.80
CA SER A 358 20.41 13.36 -11.63
C SER A 358 21.74 14.07 -11.84
N LEU A 359 22.83 13.46 -11.38
CA LEU A 359 24.19 13.96 -11.51
C LEU A 359 24.97 13.16 -12.56
N ASP A 360 25.87 13.84 -13.26
CA ASP A 360 26.95 13.20 -13.98
C ASP A 360 27.92 12.57 -12.96
N PRO A 361 28.09 11.24 -12.93
CA PRO A 361 28.95 10.58 -11.93
C PRO A 361 30.43 10.94 -12.09
N PHE A 362 30.85 11.45 -13.24
CA PHE A 362 32.26 11.76 -13.54
C PHE A 362 32.62 13.20 -13.15
N THR A 363 31.68 14.14 -13.25
CA THR A 363 31.92 15.57 -12.97
C THR A 363 31.22 16.06 -11.73
N ALA A 364 30.31 15.29 -11.15
CA ALA A 364 29.38 15.66 -10.09
C ALA A 364 28.49 16.88 -10.45
N GLN A 365 28.36 17.20 -11.74
CA GLN A 365 27.47 18.26 -12.20
C GLN A 365 26.04 17.77 -12.31
N THR A 366 25.09 18.65 -11.95
CA THR A 366 23.67 18.38 -12.07
C THR A 366 23.24 18.42 -13.54
N LEU A 367 22.74 17.28 -14.03
CA LEU A 367 22.21 17.17 -15.38
C LEU A 367 20.71 17.50 -15.42
N LYS A 368 19.98 17.07 -14.40
CA LYS A 368 18.53 17.28 -14.31
C LYS A 368 18.08 17.28 -12.85
N THR A 369 17.20 18.21 -12.52
CA THR A 369 16.40 18.16 -11.30
C THR A 369 14.93 18.00 -11.69
N GLU A 370 14.24 17.02 -11.11
CA GLU A 370 12.82 16.80 -11.32
C GLU A 370 12.12 16.90 -9.96
N THR A 371 11.23 17.86 -9.84
CA THR A 371 10.43 18.11 -8.64
C THR A 371 8.99 17.61 -8.83
N TYR A 372 8.19 17.61 -7.77
CA TYR A 372 6.76 17.33 -7.88
C TYR A 372 6.03 18.31 -8.82
N ALA A 373 6.50 19.56 -8.93
CA ALA A 373 5.92 20.56 -9.82
C ALA A 373 6.00 20.13 -11.29
N ASP A 374 7.08 19.45 -11.68
CA ASP A 374 7.37 19.01 -13.05
C ASP A 374 6.52 17.80 -13.50
N PHE A 375 5.81 17.17 -12.57
CA PHE A 375 4.94 16.04 -12.94
C PHE A 375 3.75 16.52 -13.75
N ASN A 376 3.41 15.79 -14.80
CA ASN A 376 2.17 16.01 -15.52
C ASN A 376 0.95 15.67 -14.63
N SER A 377 -0.24 16.14 -15.04
CA SER A 377 -1.47 15.96 -14.25
C SER A 377 -1.80 14.50 -13.99
N GLY A 378 -1.58 13.61 -14.95
CA GLY A 378 -1.79 12.16 -14.78
C GLY A 378 -0.91 11.57 -13.69
N ARG A 379 0.39 11.90 -13.70
CA ARG A 379 1.33 11.46 -12.68
C ARG A 379 1.01 12.05 -11.31
N LYS A 380 0.61 13.34 -11.25
CA LYS A 380 0.15 13.98 -10.01
C LYS A 380 -1.05 13.25 -9.40
N VAL A 381 -2.13 13.07 -10.17
CA VAL A 381 -3.34 12.37 -9.69
C VAL A 381 -3.03 10.92 -9.29
N ARG A 382 -2.26 10.19 -10.11
CA ARG A 382 -1.86 8.81 -9.80
C ARG A 382 -1.07 8.72 -8.49
N THR A 383 -0.19 9.69 -8.23
CA THR A 383 0.59 9.78 -7.00
C THR A 383 -0.30 10.11 -5.80
N TRP A 384 -1.22 11.08 -5.93
CA TRP A 384 -2.20 11.38 -4.88
C TRP A 384 -3.05 10.17 -4.52
N LEU A 385 -3.61 9.46 -5.50
CA LEU A 385 -4.42 8.26 -5.26
C LEU A 385 -3.65 7.21 -4.47
N ARG A 386 -2.35 7.04 -4.77
CA ARG A 386 -1.51 6.12 -4.01
C ARG A 386 -1.38 6.52 -2.55
N PHE A 387 -1.00 7.78 -2.27
CA PHE A 387 -0.77 8.26 -0.92
C PHE A 387 -2.06 8.49 -0.13
N LEU A 388 -3.19 8.73 -0.80
CA LEU A 388 -4.52 8.66 -0.21
C LEU A 388 -4.89 7.23 0.20
N HIS A 389 -4.50 6.22 -0.59
CA HIS A 389 -4.72 4.82 -0.23
C HIS A 389 -3.97 4.40 1.03
N THR A 390 -2.72 4.87 1.20
CA THR A 390 -1.93 4.59 2.41
C THR A 390 -2.26 5.53 3.57
N GLY A 391 -3.03 6.60 3.32
CA GLY A 391 -3.31 7.68 4.27
C GLY A 391 -2.18 8.70 4.40
N GLU A 392 -0.98 8.42 3.89
CA GLU A 392 0.23 9.27 4.02
C GLU A 392 0.07 10.66 3.38
N ALA A 393 -0.88 10.84 2.46
CA ALA A 393 -1.14 12.13 1.81
C ALA A 393 -1.44 13.27 2.82
N LEU A 394 -2.06 12.94 3.96
CA LEU A 394 -2.39 13.86 5.04
C LEU A 394 -1.57 13.55 6.33
N GLY A 395 -0.45 12.87 6.18
CA GLY A 395 0.40 12.45 7.30
C GLY A 395 -0.30 11.47 8.24
N TRP A 396 0.08 11.48 9.52
CA TRP A 396 -0.47 10.55 10.53
C TRP A 396 -1.99 10.67 10.72
N VAL A 397 -2.56 11.86 10.50
CA VAL A 397 -4.02 12.07 10.60
C VAL A 397 -4.74 11.31 9.48
N GLY A 398 -4.22 11.38 8.25
CA GLY A 398 -4.77 10.62 7.13
C GLY A 398 -4.65 9.12 7.34
N GLN A 399 -3.52 8.65 7.87
CA GLN A 399 -3.31 7.24 8.22
C GLN A 399 -4.30 6.78 9.30
N LEU A 400 -4.55 7.61 10.32
CA LEU A 400 -5.54 7.32 11.36
C LEU A 400 -6.96 7.22 10.78
N ILE A 401 -7.36 8.15 9.91
CA ILE A 401 -8.66 8.14 9.24
C ILE A 401 -8.80 6.88 8.37
N ALA A 402 -7.79 6.54 7.58
CA ALA A 402 -7.78 5.34 6.75
C ALA A 402 -7.85 4.05 7.59
N ALA A 403 -7.08 3.98 8.70
CA ALA A 403 -7.11 2.86 9.63
C ALA A 403 -8.48 2.69 10.29
N LEU A 404 -9.09 3.76 10.79
CA LEU A 404 -10.41 3.74 11.42
C LEU A 404 -11.50 3.33 10.41
N ALA A 405 -11.46 3.82 9.18
CA ALA A 405 -12.41 3.42 8.14
C ALA A 405 -12.24 1.95 7.75
N SER A 406 -10.99 1.48 7.60
CA SER A 406 -10.67 0.08 7.32
C SER A 406 -11.13 -0.83 8.47
N PHE A 407 -10.90 -0.44 9.72
CA PHE A 407 -11.40 -1.17 10.87
C PHE A 407 -12.93 -1.16 10.93
N GLY A 408 -13.57 -0.04 10.59
CA GLY A 408 -15.01 0.05 10.40
C GLY A 408 -15.54 -0.94 9.35
N ALA A 409 -14.80 -1.15 8.26
CA ALA A 409 -15.16 -2.13 7.25
C ALA A 409 -15.15 -3.57 7.77
N VAL A 410 -14.27 -3.93 8.71
CA VAL A 410 -14.31 -5.23 9.40
C VAL A 410 -15.64 -5.40 10.14
N PHE A 411 -16.11 -4.34 10.82
CA PHE A 411 -17.44 -4.37 11.48
C PHE A 411 -18.59 -4.43 10.47
N LEU A 412 -18.45 -3.80 9.28
CA LEU A 412 -19.46 -3.93 8.22
C LEU A 412 -19.57 -5.37 7.73
N VAL A 413 -18.44 -6.06 7.56
CA VAL A 413 -18.42 -7.49 7.22
C VAL A 413 -19.08 -8.32 8.31
N TYR A 414 -18.67 -8.14 9.56
CA TYR A 414 -19.27 -8.83 10.71
C TYR A 414 -20.78 -8.63 10.78
N THR A 415 -21.24 -7.38 10.74
CA THR A 415 -22.68 -7.07 10.84
C THR A 415 -23.44 -7.55 9.61
N GLY A 416 -22.84 -7.54 8.43
CA GLY A 416 -23.40 -8.10 7.19
C GLY A 416 -23.69 -9.60 7.32
N TYR A 417 -22.68 -10.37 7.79
CA TYR A 417 -22.86 -11.81 8.06
C TYR A 417 -23.85 -12.07 9.18
N ALA A 418 -23.81 -11.31 10.28
CA ALA A 418 -24.74 -11.46 11.39
C ALA A 418 -26.19 -11.19 10.99
N LEU A 419 -26.44 -10.17 10.16
CA LEU A 419 -27.77 -9.84 9.62
C LEU A 419 -28.27 -10.92 8.67
N SER A 420 -27.38 -11.43 7.80
CA SER A 420 -27.68 -12.53 6.86
C SER A 420 -28.02 -13.81 7.61
N TRP A 421 -27.19 -14.19 8.58
CA TRP A 421 -27.46 -15.36 9.42
C TRP A 421 -28.83 -15.29 10.10
N ARG A 422 -29.16 -14.15 10.73
CA ARG A 422 -30.46 -13.94 11.41
C ARG A 422 -31.63 -13.83 10.44
N ARG A 423 -31.39 -13.64 9.15
CA ARG A 423 -32.43 -13.66 8.12
C ARG A 423 -32.77 -15.07 7.68
N PHE A 424 -31.76 -15.94 7.50
CA PHE A 424 -31.91 -17.28 6.94
C PHE A 424 -32.07 -18.37 7.99
N VAL A 425 -31.58 -18.11 9.22
CA VAL A 425 -31.69 -19.06 10.35
C VAL A 425 -32.64 -18.46 11.41
N PRO A 426 -33.94 -18.71 11.30
CA PRO A 426 -34.89 -18.22 12.31
C PRO A 426 -34.64 -18.91 13.65
N ARG A 427 -34.55 -18.13 14.72
CA ARG A 427 -34.51 -18.70 16.08
C ARG A 427 -35.82 -19.49 16.31
N ARG A 428 -35.74 -20.74 16.75
CA ARG A 428 -36.86 -21.46 17.30
C ARG A 428 -37.46 -20.56 18.40
N LYS A 429 -38.72 -20.16 18.23
CA LYS A 429 -39.46 -19.50 19.31
C LYS A 429 -39.55 -20.55 20.43
N THR A 430 -38.91 -20.31 21.55
CA THR A 430 -39.21 -21.05 22.78
C THR A 430 -40.68 -20.79 23.00
N GLN A 431 -41.55 -21.83 22.90
CA GLN A 431 -42.93 -21.70 23.29
C GLN A 431 -42.93 -21.25 24.76
N ALA A 432 -43.48 -20.07 25.00
CA ALA A 432 -43.75 -19.66 26.37
C ALA A 432 -44.62 -20.75 26.96
N VAL A 433 -44.13 -21.42 28.00
CA VAL A 433 -44.96 -22.34 28.80
C VAL A 433 -46.15 -21.50 29.25
N ALA A 434 -47.36 -21.90 28.82
CA ALA A 434 -48.54 -21.26 29.29
C ALA A 434 -48.55 -21.26 30.81
N PRO A 435 -48.88 -20.13 31.46
CA PRO A 435 -49.02 -20.13 32.92
C PRO A 435 -50.02 -21.22 33.33
N PRO A 436 -49.74 -21.95 34.43
CA PRO A 436 -50.67 -22.98 34.89
C PRO A 436 -52.08 -22.36 35.07
N ALA A 437 -53.10 -23.10 34.60
CA ALA A 437 -54.47 -22.67 34.74
C ALA A 437 -54.77 -22.35 36.24
N PRO A 438 -55.52 -21.29 36.53
CA PRO A 438 -55.85 -20.96 37.92
C PRO A 438 -56.58 -22.14 38.53
N VAL A 439 -56.07 -22.57 39.68
CA VAL A 439 -56.70 -23.64 40.49
C VAL A 439 -58.08 -23.16 40.85
N ALA A 440 -59.13 -23.93 40.44
CA ALA A 440 -60.48 -23.63 40.82
C ALA A 440 -60.62 -23.63 42.33
N PRO A 441 -61.32 -22.66 42.94
CA PRO A 441 -61.56 -22.65 44.37
C PRO A 441 -62.34 -23.92 44.84
N PRO A 442 -62.02 -24.48 46.00
CA PRO A 442 -62.74 -25.65 46.51
C PRO A 442 -64.26 -25.37 46.60
N ALA A 443 -65.06 -26.32 46.13
CA ALA A 443 -66.50 -26.23 46.19
C ALA A 443 -66.92 -26.05 47.68
N GLU A 444 -67.64 -24.94 47.91
CA GLU A 444 -68.25 -24.75 49.28
C GLU A 444 -69.27 -25.87 49.52
N THR A 445 -68.94 -26.72 50.46
CA THR A 445 -69.87 -27.73 50.95
C THR A 445 -70.98 -27.01 51.78
N ASN A 446 -72.12 -26.85 51.12
CA ASN A 446 -73.29 -26.27 51.74
C ASN A 446 -73.79 -27.24 52.87
N ILE A 447 -73.41 -26.96 54.09
CA ILE A 447 -73.94 -27.68 55.27
C ILE A 447 -75.08 -26.83 55.85
N ASN A 448 -76.25 -26.94 55.25
CA ASN A 448 -77.54 -26.53 55.92
C ASN A 448 -78.67 -27.35 55.33
N ALA A 449 -79.01 -28.47 55.98
CA ALA A 449 -80.32 -29.07 55.93
C ALA A 449 -80.45 -30.05 57.17
N ALA A 450 -80.97 -29.52 58.25
CA ALA A 450 -81.95 -30.16 59.11
C ALA A 450 -82.11 -29.35 60.38
#